data_06c9015afed520bd9a0fc85e02152c71
#
_entry.id   06c9015afed520bd9a0fc85e02152c71
#
_cell.length_a   1.000
_cell.length_b   1.000
_cell.length_c   1.000
_cell.angle_alpha   90.00
_cell.angle_beta   90.00
_cell.angle_gamma   90.00
#
_symmetry.space_group_name_H-M   'P 1'
#
loop_
_entity.id
_entity.type
_entity.pdbx_description
1 polymer ?
#
loop_
_entity_poly.entity_id
_entity_poly.type
_entity_poly.pdbx_seq_one_letter_code
_entity_poly.pdbx_strand_id
1 'polypeptide(L)'
;MHKFFKMRILILNGPNLNLLGKREPEIYGTISFEAYLPKIHERFPQHEITCFQSNHEGALIDKLQEADGQYDAVVMNPGAYAHTSIALADCIRAINIPVIEVHLTDISKRESYRRHSFTAEACVKCISGLGLEGYAKAIEMME
;
A
#
# COMPACT_ATOMS: atom_id res chain seq x y z
N MET A 1 18.52 -10.40 13.40
CA MET A 1 19.62 -9.82 12.64
C MET A 1 19.11 -8.94 11.53
N HIS A 2 18.26 -9.46 10.69
CA HIS A 2 17.70 -8.68 9.61
C HIS A 2 16.95 -7.44 10.08
N LYS A 3 16.47 -7.41 11.32
CA LYS A 3 15.83 -6.21 11.86
C LYS A 3 16.75 -5.00 11.92
N PHE A 4 18.06 -5.20 11.76
CA PHE A 4 19.01 -4.10 11.68
C PHE A 4 19.23 -3.62 10.26
N PHE A 5 18.63 -4.29 9.28
CA PHE A 5 18.65 -3.85 7.90
C PHE A 5 17.92 -2.52 7.79
N LYS A 6 18.59 -1.56 7.16
CA LYS A 6 17.97 -0.30 6.81
C LYS A 6 17.41 -0.42 5.39
N MET A 7 16.11 -0.25 5.24
CA MET A 7 15.46 -0.25 3.94
C MET A 7 14.88 1.11 3.61
N ARG A 8 14.83 1.42 2.33
CA ARG A 8 14.09 2.55 1.80
C ARG A 8 12.75 2.01 1.32
N ILE A 9 11.68 2.40 1.99
CA ILE A 9 10.35 1.87 1.74
C ILE A 9 9.44 2.98 1.25
N LEU A 10 8.76 2.72 0.14
CA LEU A 10 7.73 3.61 -0.37
C LEU A 10 6.36 3.07 0.04
N ILE A 11 5.57 3.89 0.72
CA ILE A 11 4.15 3.62 0.92
C ILE A 11 3.42 4.35 -0.19
N LEU A 12 2.69 3.61 -1.02
CA LEU A 12 2.01 4.14 -2.18
C LEU A 12 0.50 3.97 -2.01
N ASN A 13 -0.19 5.09 -1.81
CA ASN A 13 -1.62 5.10 -1.57
C ASN A 13 -2.39 5.61 -2.79
N GLY A 14 -3.40 4.86 -3.19
CA GLY A 14 -4.26 5.17 -4.32
C GLY A 14 -5.41 6.12 -4.00
N PRO A 15 -6.44 6.13 -4.86
CA PRO A 15 -7.51 7.12 -4.80
C PRO A 15 -8.28 7.06 -3.49
N ASN A 16 -8.67 8.24 -3.04
CA ASN A 16 -9.50 8.45 -1.87
C ASN A 16 -8.83 8.14 -0.52
N LEU A 17 -7.60 7.64 -0.51
CA LEU A 17 -6.88 7.39 0.75
C LEU A 17 -6.57 8.70 1.49
N ASN A 18 -6.56 9.82 0.78
CA ASN A 18 -6.44 11.14 1.37
C ASN A 18 -7.69 11.56 2.16
N LEU A 19 -8.81 10.84 1.94
CA LEU A 19 -10.06 11.11 2.66
C LEU A 19 -10.27 10.17 3.84
N LEU A 20 -9.28 9.35 4.15
CA LEU A 20 -9.37 8.43 5.27
C LEU A 20 -9.60 9.21 6.56
N GLY A 21 -10.51 8.72 7.40
CA GLY A 21 -10.94 9.42 8.61
C GLY A 21 -12.17 10.29 8.41
N LYS A 22 -12.50 10.64 7.16
CA LYS A 22 -13.67 11.45 6.82
C LYS A 22 -14.71 10.66 6.04
N ARG A 23 -14.24 9.70 5.25
CA ARG A 23 -15.06 8.92 4.34
C ARG A 23 -15.49 7.63 5.01
N GLU A 24 -16.81 7.39 5.08
CA GLU A 24 -17.39 6.15 5.59
C GLU A 24 -16.60 5.57 6.79
N PRO A 25 -16.53 6.33 7.91
CA PRO A 25 -15.68 5.92 9.05
C PRO A 25 -16.07 4.56 9.63
N GLU A 26 -17.30 4.13 9.47
CA GLU A 26 -17.76 2.80 9.93
C GLU A 26 -17.13 1.68 9.12
N ILE A 27 -16.61 1.97 7.91
CA ILE A 27 -15.95 0.99 7.05
C ILE A 27 -14.43 1.10 7.16
N TYR A 28 -13.91 2.33 7.07
CA TYR A 28 -12.47 2.59 6.93
C TYR A 28 -11.81 3.14 8.19
N GLY A 29 -12.60 3.44 9.25
CA GLY A 29 -12.08 3.99 10.49
C GLY A 29 -12.07 5.52 10.51
N THR A 30 -11.74 6.06 11.66
CA THR A 30 -11.85 7.51 11.94
C THR A 30 -10.51 8.23 11.91
N ILE A 31 -9.39 7.50 11.76
CA ILE A 31 -8.05 8.08 11.79
C ILE A 31 -7.59 8.31 10.35
N SER A 32 -7.08 9.51 10.06
CA SER A 32 -6.51 9.80 8.76
C SER A 32 -5.16 9.12 8.59
N PHE A 33 -4.74 8.93 7.33
CA PHE A 33 -3.42 8.35 7.09
C PHE A 33 -2.32 9.28 7.58
N GLU A 34 -2.51 10.59 7.44
CA GLU A 34 -1.55 11.58 7.92
C GLU A 34 -1.34 11.48 9.44
N ALA A 35 -2.39 11.21 10.20
CA ALA A 35 -2.30 11.02 11.64
C ALA A 35 -1.64 9.69 12.00
N TYR A 36 -1.77 8.69 11.14
CA TYR A 36 -1.19 7.36 11.36
C TYR A 36 0.29 7.31 11.02
N LEU A 37 0.72 8.05 10.01
CA LEU A 37 2.09 7.97 9.49
C LEU A 37 3.18 8.17 10.55
N PRO A 38 3.06 9.13 11.49
CA PRO A 38 4.07 9.26 12.55
C PRO A 38 4.24 7.99 13.39
N LYS A 39 3.18 7.21 13.57
CA LYS A 39 3.24 5.96 14.32
C LYS A 39 4.07 4.91 13.58
N ILE A 40 4.01 4.91 12.26
CA ILE A 40 4.84 4.04 11.43
C ILE A 40 6.32 4.42 11.57
N HIS A 41 6.64 5.71 11.48
CA HIS A 41 8.02 6.18 11.64
C HIS A 41 8.57 5.82 13.02
N GLU A 42 7.76 5.94 14.04
CA GLU A 42 8.14 5.63 15.42
C GLU A 42 8.40 4.13 15.60
N ARG A 43 7.58 3.31 14.95
CA ARG A 43 7.66 1.85 15.06
C ARG A 43 8.84 1.27 14.27
N PHE A 44 9.25 1.91 13.18
CA PHE A 44 10.32 1.45 12.30
C PHE A 44 11.40 2.52 12.12
N PRO A 45 12.04 2.96 13.22
CA PRO A 45 13.00 4.07 13.12
C PRO A 45 14.23 3.73 12.29
N GLN A 46 14.51 2.45 12.06
CA GLN A 46 15.66 2.02 11.27
C GLN A 46 15.45 2.20 9.77
N HIS A 47 14.20 2.32 9.30
CA HIS A 47 13.91 2.42 7.88
C HIS A 47 13.66 3.85 7.44
N GLU A 48 13.98 4.14 6.18
CA GLU A 48 13.55 5.37 5.52
C GLU A 48 12.22 5.10 4.86
N ILE A 49 11.16 5.73 5.37
CA ILE A 49 9.81 5.49 4.89
C ILE A 49 9.27 6.77 4.28
N THR A 50 8.90 6.71 3.02
CA THR A 50 8.33 7.83 2.26
C THR A 50 6.92 7.43 1.84
N CYS A 51 6.01 8.38 1.85
CA CYS A 51 4.63 8.15 1.43
C CYS A 51 4.28 9.03 0.24
N PHE A 52 3.61 8.43 -0.74
CA PHE A 52 3.07 9.14 -1.90
C PHE A 52 1.63 8.72 -2.09
N GLN A 53 0.73 9.68 -2.28
CA GLN A 53 -0.69 9.41 -2.52
C GLN A 53 -1.11 10.10 -3.80
N SER A 54 -1.92 9.41 -4.62
CA SER A 54 -2.52 10.03 -5.80
C SER A 54 -3.86 9.38 -6.12
N ASN A 55 -4.75 10.18 -6.67
CA ASN A 55 -6.02 9.70 -7.21
C ASN A 55 -5.88 9.27 -8.68
N HIS A 56 -4.74 9.51 -9.30
CA HIS A 56 -4.52 9.27 -10.71
C HIS A 56 -3.77 7.97 -10.95
N GLU A 57 -4.35 7.09 -11.75
CA GLU A 57 -3.75 5.80 -12.07
C GLU A 57 -2.36 5.98 -12.69
N GLY A 58 -2.24 6.89 -13.65
CA GLY A 58 -0.95 7.15 -14.30
C GLY A 58 0.12 7.64 -13.35
N ALA A 59 -0.25 8.48 -12.37
CA ALA A 59 0.70 8.98 -11.39
C ALA A 59 1.22 7.84 -10.50
N LEU A 60 0.36 6.87 -10.18
CA LEU A 60 0.76 5.71 -9.40
C LEU A 60 1.73 4.82 -10.20
N ILE A 61 1.44 4.63 -11.47
CA ILE A 61 2.31 3.87 -12.38
C ILE A 61 3.68 4.55 -12.49
N ASP A 62 3.69 5.86 -12.73
CA ASP A 62 4.92 6.63 -12.85
C ASP A 62 5.75 6.52 -11.57
N LYS A 63 5.08 6.58 -10.42
CA LYS A 63 5.78 6.48 -9.12
C LYS A 63 6.38 5.10 -8.90
N LEU A 64 5.68 4.04 -9.30
CA LEU A 64 6.21 2.68 -9.22
C LEU A 64 7.44 2.50 -10.11
N GLN A 65 7.39 3.01 -11.33
CA GLN A 65 8.52 2.94 -12.25
C GLN A 65 9.72 3.72 -11.71
N GLU A 66 9.47 4.90 -11.17
CA GLU A 66 10.50 5.72 -10.54
C GLU A 66 11.10 5.03 -9.31
N ALA A 67 10.27 4.31 -8.57
CA ALA A 67 10.70 3.63 -7.34
C ALA A 67 11.69 2.48 -7.62
N ASP A 68 11.61 1.89 -8.80
CA ASP A 68 12.52 0.82 -9.20
C ASP A 68 13.94 1.39 -9.26
N GLY A 69 14.82 0.86 -8.41
CA GLY A 69 16.19 1.36 -8.29
C GLY A 69 16.39 2.44 -7.23
N GLN A 70 15.31 3.01 -6.69
CA GLN A 70 15.39 4.05 -5.65
C GLN A 70 14.89 3.57 -4.28
N TYR A 71 14.02 2.59 -4.27
CA TYR A 71 13.49 2.00 -3.05
C TYR A 71 13.76 0.51 -3.02
N ASP A 72 13.78 -0.04 -1.83
CA ASP A 72 14.03 -1.47 -1.64
C ASP A 72 12.73 -2.27 -1.63
N ALA A 73 11.62 -1.61 -1.32
CA ALA A 73 10.32 -2.25 -1.23
C ALA A 73 9.19 -1.22 -1.34
N VAL A 74 8.02 -1.68 -1.78
CA VAL A 74 6.82 -0.85 -1.85
C VAL A 74 5.71 -1.51 -1.05
N VAL A 75 5.04 -0.73 -0.22
CA VAL A 75 3.80 -1.12 0.44
C VAL A 75 2.70 -0.31 -0.24
N MET A 76 1.83 -0.99 -0.99
CA MET A 76 0.85 -0.32 -1.84
C MET A 76 -0.58 -0.60 -1.39
N ASN A 77 -1.34 0.47 -1.19
CA ASN A 77 -2.79 0.38 -1.09
C ASN A 77 -3.37 1.02 -2.34
N PRO A 78 -3.75 0.22 -3.35
CA PRO A 78 -4.20 0.77 -4.62
C PRO A 78 -5.61 1.35 -4.58
N GLY A 79 -6.32 1.18 -3.46
CA GLY A 79 -7.71 1.60 -3.38
C GLY A 79 -8.55 0.84 -4.40
N ALA A 80 -9.53 1.53 -4.99
CA ALA A 80 -10.42 0.89 -5.95
C ALA A 80 -9.71 0.44 -7.24
N TYR A 81 -8.53 0.97 -7.54
CA TYR A 81 -7.78 0.51 -8.72
C TYR A 81 -7.35 -0.94 -8.61
N ALA A 82 -7.34 -1.51 -7.41
CA ALA A 82 -7.09 -2.94 -7.24
C ALA A 82 -8.06 -3.79 -8.06
N HIS A 83 -9.29 -3.31 -8.19
CA HIS A 83 -10.40 -4.04 -8.79
C HIS A 83 -10.57 -3.74 -10.27
N THR A 84 -9.81 -2.82 -10.83
CA THR A 84 -10.01 -2.34 -12.20
C THR A 84 -8.72 -2.19 -13.00
N SER A 85 -7.57 -2.01 -12.36
CA SER A 85 -6.36 -1.60 -13.09
C SER A 85 -5.45 -2.77 -13.45
N ILE A 86 -5.62 -3.25 -14.65
CA ILE A 86 -4.67 -4.19 -15.24
C ILE A 86 -3.33 -3.49 -15.50
N ALA A 87 -3.39 -2.19 -15.82
CA ALA A 87 -2.16 -1.41 -16.08
C ALA A 87 -1.26 -1.34 -14.85
N LEU A 88 -1.84 -1.14 -13.67
CA LEU A 88 -1.06 -1.18 -12.42
C LEU A 88 -0.47 -2.58 -12.18
N ALA A 89 -1.26 -3.63 -12.42
CA ALA A 89 -0.78 -4.99 -12.26
C ALA A 89 0.41 -5.27 -13.18
N ASP A 90 0.32 -4.82 -14.43
CA ASP A 90 1.41 -4.97 -15.40
C ASP A 90 2.67 -4.24 -14.95
N CYS A 91 2.50 -3.04 -14.40
CA CYS A 91 3.63 -2.26 -13.88
C CYS A 91 4.33 -2.98 -12.72
N ILE A 92 3.55 -3.52 -11.79
CA ILE A 92 4.09 -4.25 -10.64
C ILE A 92 4.92 -5.45 -11.12
N ARG A 93 4.46 -6.15 -12.15
CA ARG A 93 5.20 -7.28 -12.72
C ARG A 93 6.47 -6.85 -13.44
N ALA A 94 6.48 -5.63 -13.96
CA ALA A 94 7.61 -5.15 -14.77
C ALA A 94 8.78 -4.62 -13.93
N ILE A 95 8.51 -4.14 -12.73
CA ILE A 95 9.57 -3.60 -11.86
C ILE A 95 10.23 -4.71 -11.07
N ASN A 96 11.44 -4.44 -10.57
CA ASN A 96 12.27 -5.46 -9.92
C ASN A 96 12.23 -5.44 -8.40
N ILE A 97 11.52 -4.47 -7.80
CA ILE A 97 11.40 -4.40 -6.34
C ILE A 97 10.10 -5.07 -5.88
N PRO A 98 10.10 -5.69 -4.70
CA PRO A 98 8.90 -6.36 -4.20
C PRO A 98 7.82 -5.35 -3.79
N VAL A 99 6.57 -5.70 -4.07
CA VAL A 99 5.40 -4.91 -3.68
C VAL A 99 4.49 -5.79 -2.84
N ILE A 100 4.11 -5.30 -1.67
CA ILE A 100 3.06 -5.92 -0.85
C ILE A 100 1.83 -5.04 -0.92
N GLU A 101 0.70 -5.63 -1.24
CA GLU A 101 -0.58 -4.91 -1.30
C GLU A 101 -1.27 -4.93 0.05
N VAL A 102 -1.85 -3.79 0.43
CA VAL A 102 -2.60 -3.64 1.68
C VAL A 102 -3.99 -3.13 1.38
N HIS A 103 -4.99 -3.75 1.99
CA HIS A 103 -6.37 -3.27 2.01
C HIS A 103 -6.80 -3.12 3.46
N LEU A 104 -7.45 -2.01 3.79
CA LEU A 104 -7.90 -1.74 5.16
C LEU A 104 -8.99 -2.72 5.58
N THR A 105 -9.90 -3.03 4.66
CA THR A 105 -11.01 -3.94 4.91
C THR A 105 -10.70 -5.32 4.36
N ASP A 106 -11.47 -6.32 4.80
CA ASP A 106 -11.42 -7.65 4.21
C ASP A 106 -12.23 -7.60 2.90
N ILE A 107 -11.54 -7.54 1.77
CA ILE A 107 -12.20 -7.37 0.47
C ILE A 107 -13.09 -8.55 0.10
N SER A 108 -12.83 -9.74 0.67
CA SER A 108 -13.65 -10.92 0.42
C SER A 108 -15.07 -10.77 0.98
N LYS A 109 -15.25 -9.84 1.90
CA LYS A 109 -16.54 -9.57 2.55
C LYS A 109 -17.24 -8.33 2.00
N ARG A 110 -16.69 -7.73 0.96
CA ARG A 110 -17.26 -6.53 0.33
C ARG A 110 -18.17 -6.93 -0.83
N GLU A 111 -18.70 -5.94 -1.54
CA GLU A 111 -19.50 -6.15 -2.74
C GLU A 111 -18.72 -7.01 -3.75
N SER A 112 -19.43 -7.77 -4.58
CA SER A 112 -18.80 -8.73 -5.48
C SER A 112 -17.70 -8.10 -6.35
N TYR A 113 -17.92 -6.87 -6.82
CA TYR A 113 -16.93 -6.18 -7.67
C TYR A 113 -15.68 -5.75 -6.92
N ARG A 114 -15.66 -5.87 -5.57
CA ARG A 114 -14.49 -5.55 -4.75
C ARG A 114 -13.76 -6.78 -4.23
N ARG A 115 -14.24 -7.99 -4.57
CA ARG A 115 -13.67 -9.21 -3.99
C ARG A 115 -12.43 -9.70 -4.70
N HIS A 116 -12.21 -9.26 -5.93
CA HIS A 116 -11.04 -9.64 -6.72
C HIS A 116 -10.09 -8.46 -6.87
N SER A 117 -8.80 -8.69 -6.68
CA SER A 117 -7.78 -7.69 -6.90
C SER A 117 -6.84 -8.13 -8.00
N PHE A 118 -6.85 -7.41 -9.12
CA PHE A 118 -5.89 -7.65 -10.21
C PHE A 118 -4.46 -7.34 -9.76
N THR A 119 -4.29 -6.28 -8.96
CA THR A 119 -2.96 -5.87 -8.53
C THR A 119 -2.38 -6.85 -7.50
N ALA A 120 -3.21 -7.45 -6.65
CA ALA A 120 -2.74 -8.42 -5.67
C ALA A 120 -2.09 -9.63 -6.35
N GLU A 121 -2.60 -10.02 -7.52
CA GLU A 121 -2.04 -11.14 -8.27
C GLU A 121 -0.61 -10.88 -8.73
N ALA A 122 -0.23 -9.61 -8.86
CA ALA A 122 1.10 -9.20 -9.28
C ALA A 122 2.05 -8.96 -8.09
N CYS A 123 1.51 -8.83 -6.89
CA CYS A 123 2.28 -8.54 -5.68
C CYS A 123 2.82 -9.83 -5.06
N VAL A 124 3.88 -9.70 -4.26
CA VAL A 124 4.45 -10.86 -3.56
C VAL A 124 3.55 -11.33 -2.41
N LYS A 125 2.77 -10.41 -1.84
CA LYS A 125 1.82 -10.69 -0.75
C LYS A 125 0.67 -9.70 -0.80
N CYS A 126 -0.47 -10.09 -0.22
CA CYS A 126 -1.61 -9.21 -0.02
C CYS A 126 -2.09 -9.35 1.43
N ILE A 127 -2.24 -8.21 2.10
CA ILE A 127 -2.74 -8.15 3.47
C ILE A 127 -4.06 -7.40 3.45
N SER A 128 -5.09 -7.97 4.06
CA SER A 128 -6.40 -7.31 4.09
C SER A 128 -7.06 -7.52 5.44
N GLY A 129 -7.94 -6.59 5.81
CA GLY A 129 -8.78 -6.72 6.98
C GLY A 129 -8.16 -6.30 8.31
N LEU A 130 -6.96 -5.73 8.31
CA LEU A 130 -6.28 -5.31 9.53
C LEU A 130 -6.36 -3.81 9.79
N GLY A 131 -7.16 -3.08 9.01
CA GLY A 131 -7.18 -1.63 9.11
C GLY A 131 -5.80 -1.05 8.83
N LEU A 132 -5.48 0.06 9.48
CA LEU A 132 -4.19 0.72 9.30
C LEU A 132 -3.01 -0.16 9.73
N GLU A 133 -3.20 -1.09 10.65
CA GLU A 133 -2.14 -2.00 11.08
C GLU A 133 -1.61 -2.87 9.93
N GLY A 134 -2.36 -2.99 8.83
CA GLY A 134 -1.91 -3.71 7.65
C GLY A 134 -0.60 -3.15 7.08
N TYR A 135 -0.42 -1.82 7.16
CA TYR A 135 0.82 -1.19 6.69
C TYR A 135 2.03 -1.64 7.51
N ALA A 136 1.89 -1.64 8.82
CA ALA A 136 2.97 -2.09 9.70
C ALA A 136 3.29 -3.57 9.46
N LYS A 137 2.24 -4.38 9.29
CA LYS A 137 2.41 -5.80 9.00
C LYS A 137 3.18 -6.01 7.70
N ALA A 138 2.87 -5.23 6.66
CA ALA A 138 3.57 -5.32 5.39
C ALA A 138 5.05 -4.99 5.54
N ILE A 139 5.38 -3.95 6.30
CA ILE A 139 6.78 -3.58 6.54
C ILE A 139 7.51 -4.70 7.27
N GLU A 140 6.90 -5.29 8.29
CA GLU A 140 7.48 -6.42 9.01
C GLU A 140 7.78 -7.59 8.08
N MET A 141 6.90 -7.84 7.12
CA MET A 141 7.08 -8.95 6.19
C MET A 141 8.19 -8.71 5.18
N MET A 142 8.58 -7.45 4.96
CA MET A 142 9.71 -7.10 4.09
C MET A 142 11.05 -7.28 4.79
N GLU A 143 11.05 -7.26 6.11
CA GLU A 143 12.25 -7.48 6.89
C GLU A 143 12.67 -8.96 6.85
#